data_6e2137080f99b2fc1c9f3e535d0d3ee6
#
_entry.id   6e2137080f99b2fc1c9f3e535d0d3ee6
#
_cell.length_a   1.000
_cell.length_b   1.000
_cell.length_c   1.000
_cell.angle_alpha   90.00
_cell.angle_beta   90.00
_cell.angle_gamma   90.00
#
_symmetry.space_group_name_H-M   'P 1'
#
loop_
_entity.id
_entity.type
_entity.pdbx_description
1 polymer ?
#
loop_
_entity_poly.entity_id
_entity_poly.type
_entity_poly.pdbx_seq_one_letter_code
_entity_poly.pdbx_strand_id
1 'polypeptide(L)'
;MNPSDILMYGQRTIDGLIDRLEPDDWNAIALGTWTTKDLVGHLGAFEVRFVEIVTLFLGEQPATTLTREPTETFNDDQAAIRHDWSVQAIVAELHEAHAAATVLVPRIPADRWREVGTIPWYGPEYALDDLVVYLMYGHKREHAPQIEAVLERTVALP
;
A
#
# COMPACT_ATOMS: atom_id res chain seq x y z
N MET A 1 -17.97 8.61 -5.72
CA MET A 1 -17.00 7.48 -5.76
C MET A 1 -17.22 6.65 -4.51
N ASN A 2 -17.14 5.32 -4.59
CA ASN A 2 -17.23 4.45 -3.42
C ASN A 2 -15.80 4.09 -2.96
N PRO A 3 -15.36 4.50 -1.76
CA PRO A 3 -14.02 4.21 -1.27
C PRO A 3 -13.71 2.70 -1.16
N SER A 4 -14.71 1.87 -0.85
CA SER A 4 -14.55 0.41 -0.81
C SER A 4 -14.22 -0.19 -2.18
N ASP A 5 -14.79 0.37 -3.26
CA ASP A 5 -14.47 -0.06 -4.62
C ASP A 5 -13.03 0.30 -5.00
N ILE A 6 -12.54 1.47 -4.54
CA ILE A 6 -11.16 1.91 -4.76
C ILE A 6 -10.17 0.93 -4.10
N LEU A 7 -10.43 0.58 -2.82
CA LEU A 7 -9.64 -0.43 -2.12
C LEU A 7 -9.61 -1.75 -2.90
N MET A 8 -10.78 -2.27 -3.26
CA MET A 8 -10.92 -3.54 -3.97
C MET A 8 -10.18 -3.56 -5.31
N TYR A 9 -10.36 -2.53 -6.14
CA TYR A 9 -9.72 -2.50 -7.47
C TYR A 9 -8.20 -2.33 -7.37
N GLY A 10 -7.71 -1.52 -6.43
CA GLY A 10 -6.27 -1.39 -6.18
C GLY A 10 -5.66 -2.71 -5.73
N GLN A 11 -6.30 -3.40 -4.78
CA GLN A 11 -5.80 -4.68 -4.28
C GLN A 11 -5.80 -5.76 -5.35
N ARG A 12 -6.89 -5.91 -6.11
CA ARG A 12 -6.97 -6.90 -7.21
C ARG A 12 -5.87 -6.72 -8.27
N THR A 13 -5.43 -5.48 -8.51
CA THR A 13 -4.32 -5.22 -9.42
C THR A 13 -3.03 -5.87 -8.93
N ILE A 14 -2.72 -5.74 -7.65
CA ILE A 14 -1.48 -6.29 -7.06
C ILE A 14 -1.61 -7.80 -6.83
N ASP A 15 -2.74 -8.30 -6.33
CA ASP A 15 -2.97 -9.74 -6.12
C ASP A 15 -2.82 -10.52 -7.42
N GLY A 16 -3.38 -10.02 -8.53
CA GLY A 16 -3.26 -10.66 -9.83
C GLY A 16 -1.82 -10.72 -10.37
N LEU A 17 -0.92 -9.89 -9.86
CA LEU A 17 0.52 -9.97 -10.15
C LEU A 17 1.22 -10.91 -9.18
N ILE A 18 0.96 -10.81 -7.88
CA ILE A 18 1.52 -11.67 -6.83
C ILE A 18 1.25 -13.14 -7.14
N ASP A 19 0.03 -13.49 -7.55
CA ASP A 19 -0.39 -14.86 -7.88
C ASP A 19 0.40 -15.49 -9.05
N ARG A 20 1.11 -14.68 -9.84
CA ARG A 20 1.90 -15.11 -10.99
C ARG A 20 3.40 -15.18 -10.71
N LEU A 21 3.85 -14.66 -9.55
CA LEU A 21 5.27 -14.63 -9.19
C LEU A 21 5.75 -16.03 -8.78
N GLU A 22 6.82 -16.48 -9.43
CA GLU A 22 7.55 -17.68 -9.05
C GLU A 22 8.60 -17.36 -7.95
N PRO A 23 9.15 -18.36 -7.24
CA PRO A 23 10.08 -18.13 -6.14
C PRO A 23 11.27 -17.22 -6.47
N ASP A 24 11.82 -17.33 -7.69
CA ASP A 24 12.98 -16.54 -8.12
C ASP A 24 12.61 -15.08 -8.44
N ASP A 25 11.37 -14.82 -8.85
CA ASP A 25 10.89 -13.48 -9.19
C ASP A 25 10.91 -12.55 -7.98
N TRP A 26 10.73 -13.07 -6.77
CA TRP A 26 10.74 -12.29 -5.54
C TRP A 26 12.08 -11.64 -5.24
N ASN A 27 13.17 -12.23 -5.72
CA ASN A 27 14.52 -11.71 -5.55
C ASN A 27 15.00 -10.89 -6.77
N ALA A 28 14.22 -10.86 -7.85
CA ALA A 28 14.53 -10.06 -9.03
C ALA A 28 14.37 -8.56 -8.73
N ILE A 29 15.24 -7.74 -9.30
CA ILE A 29 15.17 -6.28 -9.17
C ILE A 29 13.95 -5.77 -9.94
N ALA A 30 13.04 -5.12 -9.22
CA ALA A 30 11.82 -4.53 -9.77
C ALA A 30 11.96 -3.01 -9.96
N LEU A 31 12.57 -2.28 -9.01
CA LEU A 31 12.70 -0.82 -9.06
C LEU A 31 14.02 -0.35 -8.44
N GLY A 32 14.90 0.27 -9.22
CA GLY A 32 16.19 0.77 -8.73
C GLY A 32 17.02 -0.35 -8.11
N THR A 33 17.18 -0.34 -6.79
CA THR A 33 17.85 -1.40 -6.02
C THR A 33 16.86 -2.34 -5.31
N TRP A 34 15.56 -2.05 -5.37
CA TRP A 34 14.53 -2.84 -4.71
C TRP A 34 14.20 -4.10 -5.50
N THR A 35 14.14 -5.20 -4.80
CA THR A 35 13.62 -6.47 -5.31
C THR A 35 12.07 -6.39 -5.41
N THR A 36 11.46 -7.38 -6.07
CA THR A 36 10.00 -7.52 -6.07
C THR A 36 9.45 -7.64 -4.64
N LYS A 37 10.17 -8.36 -3.76
CA LYS A 37 9.81 -8.49 -2.34
C LYS A 37 9.83 -7.13 -1.63
N ASP A 38 10.86 -6.31 -1.85
CA ASP A 38 10.96 -4.97 -1.25
C ASP A 38 9.83 -4.07 -1.76
N LEU A 39 9.49 -4.16 -3.05
CA LEU A 39 8.41 -3.37 -3.64
C LEU A 39 7.03 -3.75 -3.08
N VAL A 40 6.75 -5.05 -2.94
CA VAL A 40 5.50 -5.52 -2.32
C VAL A 40 5.46 -5.16 -0.83
N GLY A 41 6.59 -5.23 -0.13
CA GLY A 41 6.72 -4.77 1.26
C GLY A 41 6.49 -3.26 1.42
N HIS A 42 6.96 -2.46 0.46
CA HIS A 42 6.66 -1.03 0.39
C HIS A 42 5.15 -0.77 0.26
N LEU A 43 4.46 -1.48 -0.63
CA LEU A 43 3.00 -1.38 -0.75
C LEU A 43 2.30 -1.80 0.55
N GLY A 44 2.77 -2.85 1.22
CA GLY A 44 2.28 -3.29 2.52
C GLY A 44 2.43 -2.22 3.60
N ALA A 45 3.59 -1.54 3.67
CA ALA A 45 3.82 -0.43 4.60
C ALA A 45 2.82 0.71 4.41
N PHE A 46 2.47 1.05 3.17
CA PHE A 46 1.46 2.07 2.88
C PHE A 46 0.04 1.60 3.21
N GLU A 47 -0.29 0.32 3.07
CA GLU A 47 -1.55 -0.23 3.57
C GLU A 47 -1.66 -0.11 5.10
N VAL A 48 -0.61 -0.46 5.85
CA VAL A 48 -0.56 -0.29 7.30
C VAL A 48 -0.71 1.19 7.68
N ARG A 49 0.01 2.08 6.99
CA ARG A 49 -0.10 3.53 7.21
C ARG A 49 -1.51 4.04 6.92
N PHE A 50 -2.17 3.54 5.89
CA PHE A 50 -3.55 3.91 5.58
C PHE A 50 -4.53 3.43 6.65
N VAL A 51 -4.39 2.19 7.16
CA VAL A 51 -5.18 1.67 8.30
C VAL A 51 -5.02 2.58 9.53
N GLU A 52 -3.80 3.02 9.82
CA GLU A 52 -3.53 3.95 10.91
C GLU A 52 -4.25 5.29 10.71
N ILE A 53 -4.18 5.87 9.50
CA ILE A 53 -4.86 7.12 9.16
C ILE A 53 -6.37 7.00 9.38
N VAL A 54 -6.99 5.94 8.86
CA VAL A 54 -8.42 5.71 8.98
C VAL A 54 -8.82 5.51 10.44
N THR A 55 -8.00 4.78 11.22
CA THR A 55 -8.22 4.56 12.65
C THR A 55 -8.21 5.89 13.41
N LEU A 56 -7.20 6.74 13.16
CA LEU A 56 -7.12 8.09 13.73
C LEU A 56 -8.31 8.97 13.31
N PHE A 57 -8.71 8.87 12.05
CA PHE A 57 -9.85 9.62 11.52
C PHE A 57 -11.17 9.25 12.19
N LEU A 58 -11.31 8.00 12.64
CA LEU A 58 -12.43 7.50 13.44
C LEU A 58 -12.33 7.89 14.93
N GLY A 59 -11.25 8.56 15.35
CA GLY A 59 -11.01 8.94 16.75
C GLY A 59 -10.53 7.79 17.64
N GLU A 60 -10.03 6.71 17.03
CA GLU A 60 -9.53 5.51 17.71
C GLU A 60 -8.00 5.52 17.81
N GLN A 61 -7.44 4.65 18.67
CA GLN A 61 -6.01 4.48 18.81
C GLN A 61 -5.50 3.42 17.83
N PRO A 62 -4.59 3.78 16.90
CA PRO A 62 -4.00 2.80 15.99
C PRO A 62 -2.98 1.92 16.71
N ALA A 63 -2.75 0.74 16.14
CA ALA A 63 -1.74 -0.22 16.63
C ALA A 63 -0.30 0.19 16.28
N THR A 64 -0.13 1.06 15.28
CA THR A 64 1.17 1.52 14.76
C THR A 64 1.31 3.04 14.88
N THR A 65 2.48 3.57 14.57
CA THR A 65 2.78 5.02 14.63
C THR A 65 3.41 5.53 13.33
N LEU A 66 3.17 4.85 12.21
CA LEU A 66 3.78 5.14 10.90
C LEU A 66 3.43 6.54 10.37
N THR A 67 2.28 7.11 10.76
CA THR A 67 1.89 8.47 10.39
C THR A 67 2.78 9.55 11.04
N ARG A 68 3.56 9.20 12.06
CA ARG A 68 4.50 10.09 12.75
C ARG A 68 5.90 10.07 12.15
N GLU A 69 6.17 9.12 11.25
CA GLU A 69 7.47 9.02 10.60
C GLU A 69 7.65 10.14 9.56
N PRO A 70 8.87 10.68 9.42
CA PRO A 70 9.18 11.68 8.41
C PRO A 70 8.89 11.12 7.01
N THR A 71 8.21 11.91 6.17
CA THR A 71 7.85 11.48 4.82
C THR A 71 9.09 11.25 3.95
N GLU A 72 10.14 12.04 4.17
CA GLU A 72 11.38 12.02 3.40
C GLU A 72 12.16 10.72 3.54
N THR A 73 12.10 10.06 4.70
CA THR A 73 12.84 8.81 4.99
C THR A 73 11.94 7.58 5.03
N PHE A 74 10.62 7.76 5.02
CA PHE A 74 9.64 6.69 5.21
C PHE A 74 9.89 5.48 4.31
N ASN A 75 10.14 5.69 3.03
CA ASN A 75 10.33 4.59 2.08
C ASN A 75 11.57 3.75 2.42
N ASP A 76 12.68 4.41 2.71
CA ASP A 76 13.95 3.74 3.01
C ASP A 76 13.89 3.04 4.37
N ASP A 77 13.31 3.69 5.38
CA ASP A 77 13.15 3.12 6.73
C ASP A 77 12.24 1.89 6.70
N GLN A 78 11.11 1.97 6.00
CA GLN A 78 10.16 0.85 5.90
C GLN A 78 10.70 -0.30 5.05
N ALA A 79 11.49 -0.03 4.01
CA ALA A 79 12.20 -1.05 3.24
C ALA A 79 13.26 -1.74 4.11
N ALA A 80 14.05 -0.99 4.88
CA ALA A 80 15.06 -1.55 5.78
C ALA A 80 14.45 -2.45 6.86
N ILE A 81 13.33 -2.05 7.47
CA ILE A 81 12.62 -2.85 8.47
C ILE A 81 12.19 -4.20 7.91
N ARG A 82 11.74 -4.25 6.66
CA ARG A 82 11.18 -5.46 6.01
C ARG A 82 12.20 -6.28 5.23
N HIS A 83 13.43 -5.78 5.11
CA HIS A 83 14.45 -6.41 4.25
C HIS A 83 14.65 -7.90 4.55
N ASP A 84 14.72 -8.27 5.81
CA ASP A 84 14.95 -9.66 6.24
C ASP A 84 13.67 -10.49 6.43
N TRP A 85 12.51 -9.92 6.12
CA TRP A 85 11.26 -10.66 6.23
C TRP A 85 11.13 -11.71 5.12
N SER A 86 10.45 -12.80 5.44
CA SER A 86 10.08 -13.78 4.42
C SER A 86 9.03 -13.22 3.46
N VAL A 87 8.96 -13.77 2.24
CA VAL A 87 7.91 -13.44 1.28
C VAL A 87 6.52 -13.64 1.90
N GLN A 88 6.33 -14.72 2.64
CA GLN A 88 5.06 -15.01 3.32
C GLN A 88 4.69 -13.91 4.32
N ALA A 89 5.64 -13.39 5.09
CA ALA A 89 5.39 -12.30 6.03
C ALA A 89 5.03 -10.99 5.32
N ILE A 90 5.71 -10.68 4.22
CA ILE A 90 5.43 -9.49 3.38
C ILE A 90 4.01 -9.55 2.80
N VAL A 91 3.63 -10.68 2.20
CA VAL A 91 2.31 -10.86 1.59
C VAL A 91 1.22 -10.87 2.68
N ALA A 92 1.48 -11.50 3.83
CA ALA A 92 0.55 -11.52 4.96
C ALA A 92 0.27 -10.10 5.47
N GLU A 93 1.32 -9.26 5.68
CA GLU A 93 1.13 -7.86 6.11
C GLU A 93 0.27 -7.07 5.14
N LEU A 94 0.55 -7.17 3.82
CA LEU A 94 -0.24 -6.49 2.79
C LEU A 94 -1.72 -6.89 2.87
N HIS A 95 -2.01 -8.20 2.96
CA HIS A 95 -3.37 -8.70 2.98
C HIS A 95 -4.11 -8.41 4.29
N GLU A 96 -3.44 -8.52 5.44
CA GLU A 96 -4.02 -8.22 6.76
C GLU A 96 -4.35 -6.72 6.87
N ALA A 97 -3.47 -5.85 6.43
CA ALA A 97 -3.70 -4.41 6.42
C ALA A 97 -4.86 -4.05 5.48
N HIS A 98 -4.89 -4.64 4.27
CA HIS A 98 -6.01 -4.46 3.34
C HIS A 98 -7.35 -4.93 3.92
N ALA A 99 -7.37 -6.09 4.56
CA ALA A 99 -8.57 -6.59 5.22
C ALA A 99 -9.05 -5.64 6.33
N ALA A 100 -8.13 -5.12 7.15
CA ALA A 100 -8.44 -4.12 8.17
C ALA A 100 -9.02 -2.83 7.56
N ALA A 101 -8.40 -2.30 6.49
CA ALA A 101 -8.91 -1.13 5.78
C ALA A 101 -10.34 -1.36 5.25
N THR A 102 -10.62 -2.55 4.70
CA THR A 102 -11.95 -2.92 4.19
C THR A 102 -13.03 -2.89 5.28
N VAL A 103 -12.68 -3.22 6.53
CA VAL A 103 -13.59 -3.14 7.68
C VAL A 103 -13.77 -1.71 8.19
N LEU A 104 -12.69 -0.90 8.19
CA LEU A 104 -12.70 0.45 8.77
C LEU A 104 -13.33 1.50 7.85
N VAL A 105 -13.05 1.44 6.54
CA VAL A 105 -13.49 2.43 5.56
C VAL A 105 -15.00 2.65 5.55
N PRO A 106 -15.88 1.61 5.58
CA PRO A 106 -17.32 1.81 5.62
C PRO A 106 -17.85 2.50 6.90
N ARG A 107 -17.03 2.60 7.94
CA ARG A 107 -17.40 3.24 9.21
C ARG A 107 -17.26 4.77 9.17
N ILE A 108 -16.56 5.30 8.16
CA ILE A 108 -16.40 6.74 8.00
C ILE A 108 -17.69 7.35 7.46
N PRO A 109 -18.27 8.36 8.13
CA PRO A 109 -19.45 9.05 7.65
C PRO A 109 -19.25 9.66 6.26
N ALA A 110 -20.29 9.60 5.42
CA ALA A 110 -20.19 9.98 4.01
C ALA A 110 -19.78 11.44 3.77
N ASP A 111 -20.18 12.33 4.66
CA ASP A 111 -19.86 13.76 4.64
C ASP A 111 -18.39 14.05 5.00
N ARG A 112 -17.76 13.18 5.80
CA ARG A 112 -16.37 13.32 6.24
C ARG A 112 -15.35 13.04 5.13
N TRP A 113 -15.72 12.27 4.11
CA TRP A 113 -14.81 11.89 3.03
C TRP A 113 -14.27 13.07 2.23
N ARG A 114 -15.07 14.13 2.06
CA ARG A 114 -14.74 15.31 1.24
C ARG A 114 -14.38 16.54 2.07
N GLU A 115 -14.22 16.39 3.36
CA GLU A 115 -13.80 17.47 4.23
C GLU A 115 -12.31 17.75 4.04
N VAL A 116 -11.98 18.85 3.36
CA VAL A 116 -10.60 19.24 3.06
C VAL A 116 -9.83 19.65 4.30
N GLY A 117 -8.51 19.47 4.27
CA GLY A 117 -7.62 19.87 5.36
C GLY A 117 -7.69 18.98 6.60
N THR A 118 -8.36 17.83 6.52
CA THR A 118 -8.49 16.88 7.65
C THR A 118 -7.28 16.00 7.83
N ILE A 119 -6.34 16.02 6.89
CA ILE A 119 -5.07 15.27 6.91
C ILE A 119 -3.93 16.29 6.82
N PRO A 120 -3.45 16.82 7.96
CA PRO A 120 -2.60 18.03 8.00
C PRO A 120 -1.30 17.94 7.19
N TRP A 121 -0.72 16.74 7.10
CA TRP A 121 0.55 16.51 6.39
C TRP A 121 0.35 16.16 4.90
N TYR A 122 -0.89 15.99 4.43
CA TYR A 122 -1.18 15.71 3.03
C TYR A 122 -1.42 16.98 2.21
N GLY A 123 -1.91 18.04 2.86
CA GLY A 123 -2.15 19.35 2.29
C GLY A 123 -3.55 19.89 2.63
N PRO A 124 -3.68 21.21 2.82
CA PRO A 124 -4.95 21.81 3.27
C PRO A 124 -6.07 21.75 2.22
N GLU A 125 -5.71 21.55 0.95
CA GLU A 125 -6.65 21.44 -0.17
C GLU A 125 -7.20 20.04 -0.40
N TYR A 126 -6.60 19.02 0.23
CA TYR A 126 -6.97 17.61 0.04
C TYR A 126 -7.88 17.10 1.14
N ALA A 127 -8.68 16.09 0.77
CA ALA A 127 -9.56 15.36 1.66
C ALA A 127 -9.19 13.87 1.72
N LEU A 128 -9.89 13.09 2.53
CA LEU A 128 -9.59 11.67 2.69
C LEU A 128 -9.88 10.86 1.40
N ASP A 129 -10.85 11.27 0.59
CA ASP A 129 -11.12 10.60 -0.70
C ASP A 129 -9.99 10.81 -1.72
N ASP A 130 -9.30 11.94 -1.71
CA ASP A 130 -8.08 12.14 -2.52
C ASP A 130 -6.98 11.19 -2.08
N LEU A 131 -6.78 11.05 -0.77
CA LEU A 131 -5.76 10.17 -0.21
C LEU A 131 -6.02 8.69 -0.52
N VAL A 132 -7.28 8.23 -0.39
CA VAL A 132 -7.62 6.83 -0.68
C VAL A 132 -7.42 6.50 -2.15
N VAL A 133 -7.76 7.44 -3.05
CA VAL A 133 -7.52 7.26 -4.49
C VAL A 133 -6.03 7.17 -4.77
N TYR A 134 -5.23 8.05 -4.18
CA TYR A 134 -3.80 8.06 -4.39
C TYR A 134 -3.14 6.80 -3.81
N LEU A 135 -3.28 6.53 -2.52
CA LEU A 135 -2.56 5.44 -1.85
C LEU A 135 -3.08 4.05 -2.26
N MET A 136 -4.40 3.86 -2.27
CA MET A 136 -4.98 2.51 -2.39
C MET A 136 -5.21 2.07 -3.83
N TYR A 137 -5.21 3.01 -4.78
CA TYR A 137 -5.39 2.72 -6.20
C TYR A 137 -4.24 3.23 -7.07
N GLY A 138 -3.98 4.53 -7.06
CA GLY A 138 -2.98 5.17 -7.93
C GLY A 138 -1.58 4.63 -7.68
N HIS A 139 -1.14 4.58 -6.44
CA HIS A 139 0.17 4.11 -6.02
C HIS A 139 0.40 2.63 -6.39
N LYS A 140 -0.60 1.77 -6.18
CA LYS A 140 -0.53 0.37 -6.62
C LYS A 140 -0.40 0.24 -8.14
N ARG A 141 -1.14 1.04 -8.89
CA ARG A 141 -1.05 1.06 -10.35
C ARG A 141 0.24 1.67 -10.88
N GLU A 142 0.85 2.57 -10.14
CA GLU A 142 2.18 3.10 -10.47
C GLU A 142 3.25 2.01 -10.35
N HIS A 143 3.13 1.13 -9.35
CA HIS A 143 4.09 0.05 -9.12
C HIS A 143 3.79 -1.24 -9.88
N ALA A 144 2.57 -1.47 -10.34
CA ALA A 144 2.19 -2.66 -11.09
C ALA A 144 3.09 -2.94 -12.32
N PRO A 145 3.43 -1.95 -13.19
CA PRO A 145 4.29 -2.19 -14.34
C PRO A 145 5.70 -2.66 -13.99
N GLN A 146 6.21 -2.33 -12.80
CA GLN A 146 7.54 -2.76 -12.36
C GLN A 146 7.55 -4.25 -12.01
N ILE A 147 6.46 -4.76 -11.42
CA ILE A 147 6.28 -6.20 -11.16
C ILE A 147 6.00 -6.92 -12.48
N GLU A 148 5.18 -6.36 -13.37
CA GLU A 148 4.93 -6.93 -14.70
C GLU A 148 6.23 -7.11 -15.50
N ALA A 149 7.14 -6.13 -15.44
CA ALA A 149 8.43 -6.21 -16.11
C ALA A 149 9.34 -7.33 -15.57
N VAL A 150 9.20 -7.72 -14.30
CA VAL A 150 9.88 -8.92 -13.76
C VAL A 150 9.30 -10.17 -14.39
N LEU A 151 7.97 -10.32 -14.37
CA LEU A 151 7.28 -11.47 -14.96
C LEU A 151 7.59 -11.67 -16.45
N GLU A 152 7.67 -10.59 -17.22
CA GLU A 152 8.00 -10.65 -18.65
C GLU A 152 9.43 -11.12 -18.91
N ARG A 153 10.39 -10.72 -18.06
CA ARG A 153 11.80 -11.15 -18.20
C ARG A 153 11.98 -12.63 -17.89
N THR A 154 11.25 -13.16 -16.92
CA THR A 154 11.34 -14.58 -16.54
C THR A 154 10.78 -15.50 -17.62
N VAL A 155 9.71 -15.08 -18.31
CA VAL A 155 9.13 -15.83 -19.43
C VAL A 155 10.06 -15.84 -20.67
N ALA A 156 10.91 -14.81 -20.83
CA ALA A 156 11.78 -14.67 -22.00
C ALA A 156 13.12 -15.43 -21.90
N LEU A 157 13.43 -16.03 -20.75
CA LEU A 157 14.64 -16.87 -20.58
C LEU A 157 14.34 -18.30 -21.04
N PRO A 158 15.07 -18.83 -22.06
CA PRO A 158 14.85 -20.17 -22.59
C PRO A 158 15.29 -21.26 -21.61
#